data_51d11f2641d5fd8a90bcacf41cd4144d
#
_entry.id   51d11f2641d5fd8a90bcacf41cd4144d
#
_cell.length_a   1.000
_cell.length_b   1.000
_cell.length_c   1.000
_cell.angle_alpha   90.00
_cell.angle_beta   90.00
_cell.angle_gamma   90.00
#
_symmetry.space_group_name_H-M   'P 1'
#
loop_
_entity.id
_entity.type
_entity.pdbx_description
1 polymer ?
#
loop_
_entity_poly.entity_id
_entity_poly.type
_entity_poly.pdbx_seq_one_letter_code
_entity_poly.pdbx_strand_id
1 'polypeptide(L)' 'MDKGKIFRDLHASTFVMPNPWDIGTTKLLASFGFKALATTSAGFAFSRGLPDGAVTFEAMIHHCRDVTAATDLPVSADLE' A
#
# COMPACT_ATOMS: atom_id res chain seq x y z
N MET A 1 -18.77 2.70 1.30
CA MET A 1 -18.06 2.24 0.08
C MET A 1 -17.43 0.89 0.36
N ASP A 2 -17.68 -0.10 -0.50
CA ASP A 2 -17.09 -1.43 -0.36
C ASP A 2 -15.75 -1.48 -1.12
N LYS A 3 -14.64 -1.30 -0.41
CA LYS A 3 -13.31 -1.30 -1.02
C LYS A 3 -12.94 -2.67 -1.60
N GLY A 4 -13.39 -3.75 -0.98
CA GLY A 4 -13.14 -5.10 -1.50
C GLY A 4 -13.81 -5.35 -2.83
N LYS A 5 -15.03 -4.90 -3.00
CA LYS A 5 -15.74 -5.01 -4.26
C LYS A 5 -15.08 -4.15 -5.34
N ILE A 6 -14.71 -2.92 -5.01
CA ILE A 6 -14.02 -2.02 -5.93
C ILE A 6 -12.72 -2.68 -6.41
N PHE A 7 -11.96 -3.25 -5.48
CA PHE A 7 -10.69 -3.89 -5.81
C PHE A 7 -10.90 -5.08 -6.73
N ARG A 8 -11.90 -5.92 -6.46
CA ARG A 8 -12.23 -7.06 -7.33
C ARG A 8 -12.67 -6.61 -8.71
N ASP A 9 -13.49 -5.56 -8.79
CA ASP A 9 -13.97 -5.03 -10.06
C ASP A 9 -12.82 -4.49 -10.92
N LEU A 10 -11.80 -3.90 -10.30
CA LEU A 10 -10.61 -3.42 -11.01
C LEU A 10 -9.85 -4.56 -11.69
N HIS A 11 -9.88 -5.77 -11.12
CA HIS A 11 -9.21 -6.93 -11.70
C HIS A 11 -9.89 -7.46 -12.96
N ALA A 12 -11.06 -6.95 -13.32
CA ALA A 12 -11.70 -7.29 -14.59
C ALA A 12 -10.95 -6.70 -15.79
N SER A 13 -10.05 -5.77 -15.58
CA SER A 13 -9.22 -5.17 -16.63
C SER A 13 -7.81 -4.93 -16.09
N THR A 14 -6.86 -4.67 -16.99
CA THR A 14 -5.49 -4.32 -16.57
C THR A 14 -5.46 -2.91 -15.98
N PHE A 15 -4.79 -2.75 -14.84
CA PHE A 15 -4.62 -1.45 -14.22
C PHE A 15 -3.29 -1.39 -13.46
N VAL A 16 -2.80 -0.17 -13.22
CA VAL A 16 -1.55 0.06 -12.50
C VAL A 16 -1.83 0.20 -11.01
N MET A 17 -1.05 -0.49 -10.20
CA MET A 17 -1.18 -0.48 -8.74
C MET A 17 0.17 -0.12 -8.12
N PRO A 18 0.42 1.18 -7.86
CA PRO A 18 1.71 1.62 -7.34
C PRO A 18 1.91 1.25 -5.88
N ASN A 19 3.17 1.32 -5.43
CA ASN A 19 3.59 0.89 -4.10
C ASN A 19 4.03 2.08 -3.25
N PRO A 20 3.18 2.62 -2.36
CA PRO A 20 3.62 3.64 -1.42
C PRO A 20 4.48 3.03 -0.31
N TRP A 21 5.34 3.84 0.27
CA TRP A 21 6.27 3.43 1.32
C TRP A 21 5.86 3.96 2.70
N ASP A 22 5.08 5.02 2.75
CA ASP A 22 4.68 5.69 3.99
C ASP A 22 3.42 6.53 3.76
N ILE A 23 3.02 7.28 4.78
CA ILE A 23 1.83 8.13 4.70
C ILE A 23 1.97 9.19 3.61
N GLY A 24 3.14 9.83 3.51
CA GLY A 24 3.36 10.89 2.53
C GLY A 24 3.27 10.39 1.10
N THR A 25 3.97 9.29 0.78
CA THR A 25 3.92 8.72 -0.56
C THR A 25 2.54 8.15 -0.87
N THR A 26 1.81 7.63 0.13
CA THR A 26 0.42 7.18 -0.06
C THR A 26 -0.46 8.32 -0.54
N LYS A 27 -0.40 9.47 0.15
CA LYS A 27 -1.19 10.64 -0.22
C LYS A 27 -0.80 11.17 -1.59
N LEU A 28 0.50 11.20 -1.89
CA LEU A 28 1.00 11.66 -3.17
C LEU A 28 0.49 10.79 -4.32
N LEU A 29 0.62 9.46 -4.18
CA LEU A 29 0.17 8.53 -5.22
C LEU A 29 -1.35 8.59 -5.39
N ALA A 30 -2.10 8.69 -4.30
CA ALA A 30 -3.55 8.83 -4.39
C ALA A 30 -3.96 10.09 -5.14
N SER A 31 -3.19 11.18 -5.01
CA SER A 31 -3.47 12.43 -5.69
C SER A 31 -3.26 12.37 -7.21
N PHE A 32 -2.49 11.39 -7.69
CA PHE A 32 -2.26 11.21 -9.13
C PHE A 32 -3.38 10.47 -9.86
N GLY A 33 -4.41 10.03 -9.15
CA GLY A 33 -5.57 9.39 -9.78
C GLY A 33 -5.48 7.89 -9.93
N PHE A 34 -4.52 7.23 -9.28
CA PHE A 34 -4.49 5.77 -9.23
C PHE A 34 -5.73 5.25 -8.52
N LYS A 35 -6.24 4.09 -8.92
CA LYS A 35 -7.49 3.54 -8.43
C LYS A 35 -7.31 2.57 -7.27
N ALA A 36 -6.10 2.08 -7.06
CA ALA A 36 -5.74 1.18 -5.96
C ALA A 36 -4.25 1.28 -5.71
N LEU A 37 -3.83 0.89 -4.51
CA LEU A 37 -2.43 0.88 -4.10
C LEU A 37 -2.08 -0.49 -3.53
N ALA A 38 -0.78 -0.82 -3.50
CA ALA A 38 -0.29 -2.03 -2.86
C ALA A 38 0.91 -1.69 -1.99
N THR A 39 0.96 -2.24 -0.77
CA THR A 39 2.13 -2.04 0.08
C THR A 39 3.30 -2.85 -0.47
N THR A 40 4.52 -2.48 -0.08
CA THR A 40 5.73 -3.21 -0.44
C THR A 40 6.60 -3.37 0.79
N SER A 41 6.90 -4.63 1.17
CA SER A 41 7.74 -4.90 2.32
C SER A 41 9.15 -4.38 2.11
N ALA A 42 9.72 -4.58 0.93
CA ALA A 42 11.05 -4.10 0.59
C ALA A 42 11.13 -2.57 0.61
N GLY A 43 10.17 -1.89 -0.01
CA GLY A 43 10.14 -0.42 -0.03
C GLY A 43 10.01 0.17 1.37
N PHE A 44 9.17 -0.42 2.22
CA PHE A 44 9.03 0.02 3.60
C PHE A 44 10.33 -0.18 4.38
N ALA A 45 10.96 -1.36 4.26
CA ALA A 45 12.22 -1.63 4.93
C ALA A 45 13.30 -0.64 4.50
N PHE A 46 13.42 -0.40 3.20
CA PHE A 46 14.42 0.53 2.66
C PHE A 46 14.16 1.97 3.13
N SER A 47 12.90 2.38 3.26
CA SER A 47 12.58 3.72 3.77
C SER A 47 13.00 3.89 5.23
N ARG A 48 13.19 2.79 5.96
CA ARG A 48 13.70 2.77 7.34
C ARG A 48 15.20 2.51 7.42
N GLY A 49 15.87 2.39 6.27
CA GLY A 49 17.30 2.09 6.23
C GLY A 49 17.62 0.63 6.55
N LEU A 50 16.68 -0.28 6.34
CA LEU A 50 16.82 -1.70 6.65
C LEU A 50 16.77 -2.54 5.38
N PRO A 51 17.45 -3.71 5.35
CA PRO A 51 17.28 -4.65 4.24
C PRO A 51 15.88 -5.28 4.28
N ASP A 52 15.45 -5.79 3.13
CA ASP A 52 14.18 -6.50 3.03
C ASP A 52 14.19 -7.71 3.97
N GLY A 53 13.08 -7.93 4.66
CA GLY A 53 12.96 -9.01 5.63
C GLY A 53 13.45 -8.68 7.03
N ALA A 54 14.07 -7.52 7.25
CA ALA A 54 14.57 -7.11 8.58
C ALA A 54 13.51 -6.37 9.42
N VAL A 55 12.31 -6.12 8.86
CA VAL A 55 11.23 -5.43 9.56
C VAL A 55 10.44 -6.42 10.39
N THR A 56 10.10 -6.05 11.63
CA THR A 56 9.28 -6.91 12.48
C THR A 56 7.85 -7.00 11.96
N PHE A 57 7.14 -8.07 12.32
CA PHE A 57 5.74 -8.23 11.95
C PHE A 57 4.88 -7.08 12.49
N GLU A 58 5.13 -6.67 13.74
CA GLU A 58 4.40 -5.55 14.35
C GLU A 58 4.60 -4.25 13.57
N ALA A 59 5.82 -3.96 13.17
CA ALA A 59 6.12 -2.77 12.38
C ALA A 59 5.43 -2.83 11.01
N MET A 60 5.37 -4.01 10.40
CA MET A 60 4.71 -4.19 9.11
C MET A 60 3.19 -3.97 9.23
N ILE A 61 2.56 -4.48 10.29
CA ILE A 61 1.13 -4.27 10.52
C ILE A 61 0.85 -2.79 10.75
N HIS A 62 1.70 -2.12 11.51
CA HIS A 62 1.56 -0.68 11.76
C HIS A 62 1.68 0.13 10.45
N HIS A 63 2.63 -0.25 9.61
CA HIS A 63 2.80 0.34 8.29
C HIS A 63 1.55 0.17 7.42
N CYS A 64 0.98 -1.03 7.39
CA CYS A 64 -0.24 -1.28 6.61
C CYS A 64 -1.41 -0.44 7.13
N ARG A 65 -1.53 -0.26 8.44
CA ARG A 65 -2.54 0.62 9.03
C ARG A 65 -2.33 2.07 8.61
N ASP A 66 -1.09 2.54 8.63
CA ASP A 66 -0.77 3.92 8.22
C ASP A 66 -1.17 4.15 6.77
N VAL A 67 -0.82 3.24 5.88
CA VAL A 67 -1.14 3.37 4.46
C VAL A 67 -2.66 3.35 4.24
N THR A 68 -3.37 2.40 4.85
CA THR A 68 -4.81 2.29 4.67
C THR A 68 -5.57 3.47 5.26
N ALA A 69 -5.06 4.06 6.35
CA ALA A 69 -5.67 5.24 6.96
C ALA A 69 -5.40 6.53 6.17
N ALA A 70 -4.35 6.54 5.33
CA ALA A 70 -3.95 7.72 4.59
C ALA A 70 -4.72 7.91 3.27
N THR A 71 -5.54 6.95 2.87
CA THR A 71 -6.28 7.00 1.61
C THR A 71 -7.60 6.24 1.72
N ASP A 72 -8.58 6.65 0.91
CA ASP A 72 -9.84 5.91 0.75
C ASP A 72 -9.76 4.86 -0.36
N LEU A 73 -8.64 4.80 -1.09
CA LEU A 73 -8.46 3.81 -2.14
C LEU A 73 -8.32 2.41 -1.56
N PRO A 74 -8.70 1.37 -2.33
CA PRO A 74 -8.36 -0.01 -1.96
C PRO A 74 -6.85 -0.20 -1.88
N VAL A 75 -6.39 -0.92 -0.85
CA VAL A 75 -4.97 -1.19 -0.65
C VAL A 75 -4.77 -2.70 -0.50
N SER A 76 -3.89 -3.26 -1.33
CA SER A 76 -3.46 -4.65 -1.20
C SER A 76 -2.22 -4.68 -0.31
N ALA A 77 -2.22 -5.51 0.73
CA ALA A 77 -1.13 -5.57 1.70
C ALA A 77 -0.17 -6.72 1.37
N ASP A 78 1.13 -6.40 1.29
CA ASP A 78 2.20 -7.37 1.20
C ASP A 78 2.75 -7.58 2.62
N LEU A 79 2.45 -8.73 3.20
CA LEU A 79 2.87 -9.08 4.56
C LEU A 79 4.03 -10.07 4.58
N GLU A 80 4.51 -10.45 3.43
CA GLU A 80 5.50 -11.52 3.25
C GLU A 80 4.99 -12.83 3.79
#